data_239274019a9cdc7c22b401182916f245
#
_entry.id   239274019a9cdc7c22b401182916f245
#
_cell.length_a   1.000
_cell.length_b   1.000
_cell.length_c   1.000
_cell.angle_alpha   90.00
_cell.angle_beta   90.00
_cell.angle_gamma   90.00
#
_symmetry.space_group_name_H-M   'P 1'
#
loop_
_entity.id
_entity.type
_entity.pdbx_description
1 polymer ?
#
loop_
_entity_poly.entity_id
_entity_poly.type
_entity_poly.pdbx_seq_one_letter_code
_entity_poly.pdbx_strand_id
1 'polypeptide(L)'
;MTRHVSLLRRMLHDYPARKWRIQIDGRDISGRYILWEAMNIRSVGPALFLAPWAATKDGAFDFVCVREDDRPILMRHLDARLAGEKSKFPFSTRKFRKLKTVWKKSTFHFDDKLWPRKKQKPGSPSEIEITVKPSALLILQPAANLNARSQIIHR
;
A
#
# COMPACT_ATOMS: atom_id res chain seq x y z
N MET A 1 17.25 9.25 2.73
CA MET A 1 15.86 8.96 3.15
C MET A 1 14.88 10.05 2.78
N THR A 2 15.21 11.31 2.89
CA THR A 2 14.38 12.50 2.60
C THR A 2 13.93 12.66 1.14
N ARG A 3 14.77 12.30 0.17
CA ARG A 3 14.49 12.56 -1.26
C ARG A 3 13.23 11.89 -1.80
N HIS A 4 12.97 10.64 -1.44
CA HIS A 4 11.77 9.91 -1.90
C HIS A 4 10.48 10.46 -1.28
N VAL A 5 10.52 10.80 0.01
CA VAL A 5 9.37 11.40 0.71
C VAL A 5 9.08 12.79 0.14
N SER A 6 10.12 13.61 -0.13
CA SER A 6 9.97 14.93 -0.75
C SER A 6 9.35 14.84 -2.15
N LEU A 7 9.79 13.87 -2.97
CA LEU A 7 9.23 13.66 -4.30
C LEU A 7 7.75 13.25 -4.21
N LEU A 8 7.42 12.29 -3.34
CA LEU A 8 6.04 11.85 -3.14
C LEU A 8 5.15 13.00 -2.66
N ARG A 9 5.61 13.78 -1.68
CA ARG A 9 4.89 14.95 -1.19
C ARG A 9 4.58 15.94 -2.31
N ARG A 10 5.60 16.30 -3.12
CA ARG A 10 5.42 17.20 -4.25
C ARG A 10 4.43 16.64 -5.28
N MET A 11 4.54 15.35 -5.60
CA MET A 11 3.62 14.71 -6.55
C MET A 11 2.18 14.68 -6.05
N LEU A 12 1.96 14.34 -4.78
CA LEU A 12 0.61 14.20 -4.23
C LEU A 12 -0.03 15.54 -3.82
N HIS A 13 0.75 16.61 -3.69
CA HIS A 13 0.24 17.94 -3.35
C HIS A 13 -0.85 18.37 -4.34
N ASP A 14 -0.58 18.29 -5.63
CA ASP A 14 -1.48 18.74 -6.69
C ASP A 14 -2.06 17.60 -7.52
N TYR A 15 -1.79 16.33 -7.11
CA TYR A 15 -2.29 15.19 -7.86
C TYR A 15 -3.82 15.17 -7.88
N PRO A 16 -4.45 15.15 -9.06
CA PRO A 16 -5.91 15.19 -9.14
C PRO A 16 -6.52 13.89 -8.59
N ALA A 17 -7.44 14.02 -7.66
CA ALA A 17 -8.17 12.88 -7.17
C ALA A 17 -9.02 12.27 -8.29
N ARG A 18 -9.00 10.96 -8.40
CA ARG A 18 -9.72 10.21 -9.41
C ARG A 18 -10.86 9.40 -8.79
N LYS A 19 -11.99 9.36 -9.47
CA LYS A 19 -13.11 8.51 -9.09
C LYS A 19 -12.82 7.07 -9.49
N TRP A 20 -12.77 6.19 -8.49
CA TRP A 20 -12.57 4.76 -8.62
C TRP A 20 -13.83 4.01 -8.20
N ARG A 21 -14.17 2.95 -8.95
CA ARG A 21 -15.10 1.92 -8.52
C ARG A 21 -14.27 0.80 -7.92
N ILE A 22 -14.41 0.58 -6.62
CA ILE A 22 -13.63 -0.44 -5.90
C ILE A 22 -14.58 -1.24 -5.03
N GLN A 23 -14.51 -2.55 -5.17
CA GLN A 23 -15.16 -3.50 -4.26
C GLN A 23 -14.09 -4.33 -3.56
N ILE A 24 -14.22 -4.50 -2.26
CA ILE A 24 -13.36 -5.32 -1.43
C ILE A 24 -14.20 -6.36 -0.72
N ASP A 25 -13.94 -7.65 -1.02
CA ASP A 25 -14.71 -8.78 -0.46
C ASP A 25 -16.23 -8.55 -0.56
N GLY A 26 -16.69 -8.07 -1.72
CA GLY A 26 -18.09 -7.79 -2.02
C GLY A 26 -18.62 -6.45 -1.50
N ARG A 27 -17.87 -5.71 -0.69
CA ARG A 27 -18.28 -4.39 -0.17
C ARG A 27 -17.83 -3.28 -1.11
N ASP A 28 -18.74 -2.40 -1.48
CA ASP A 28 -18.43 -1.20 -2.26
C ASP A 28 -17.74 -0.15 -1.36
N ILE A 29 -16.55 0.26 -1.81
CA ILE A 29 -15.79 1.34 -1.20
C ILE A 29 -15.42 2.41 -2.24
N SER A 30 -16.17 2.47 -3.32
CA SER A 30 -15.94 3.44 -4.40
C SER A 30 -15.82 4.87 -3.87
N GLY A 31 -15.02 5.71 -4.53
CA GLY A 31 -14.81 7.08 -4.08
C GLY A 31 -13.80 7.84 -4.93
N ARG A 32 -13.50 9.06 -4.47
CA ARG A 32 -12.43 9.89 -5.02
C ARG A 32 -11.16 9.71 -4.18
N TYR A 33 -10.12 9.20 -4.80
CA TYR A 33 -8.86 8.88 -4.15
C TYR A 33 -7.71 9.61 -4.82
N ILE A 34 -6.77 10.11 -4.02
CA ILE A 34 -5.45 10.60 -4.48
C ILE A 34 -4.41 9.50 -4.46
N LEU A 35 -4.60 8.49 -3.59
CA LEU A 35 -3.76 7.30 -3.48
C LEU A 35 -4.62 6.11 -3.06
N TRP A 36 -4.39 4.96 -3.64
CA TRP A 36 -4.80 3.68 -3.09
C TRP A 36 -3.81 2.59 -3.49
N GLU A 37 -3.61 1.63 -2.60
CA GLU A 37 -2.67 0.53 -2.79
C GLU A 37 -3.21 -0.77 -2.18
N ALA A 38 -2.86 -1.89 -2.81
CA ALA A 38 -3.04 -3.25 -2.28
C ALA A 38 -1.66 -3.76 -1.86
N MET A 39 -1.42 -3.87 -0.56
CA MET A 39 -0.10 -4.14 0.00
C MET A 39 -0.05 -5.51 0.67
N ASN A 40 1.05 -6.22 0.47
CA ASN A 40 1.40 -7.44 1.19
C ASN A 40 2.64 -7.27 2.08
N ILE A 41 3.21 -6.07 2.07
CA ILE A 41 4.38 -5.67 2.85
C ILE A 41 4.08 -4.33 3.55
N ARG A 42 4.86 -4.02 4.58
CA ARG A 42 4.58 -2.87 5.45
C ARG A 42 4.88 -1.51 4.84
N SER A 43 5.79 -1.45 3.87
CA SER A 43 6.31 -0.18 3.37
C SER A 43 6.46 -0.16 1.87
N VAL A 44 6.30 1.02 1.29
CA VAL A 44 6.71 1.34 -0.08
C VAL A 44 8.11 1.97 0.00
N GLY A 45 9.10 1.22 -0.46
CA GLY A 45 10.50 1.62 -0.28
C GLY A 45 10.91 1.68 1.22
N PRO A 46 12.10 2.22 1.52
CA PRO A 46 12.68 2.12 2.86
C PRO A 46 12.08 3.10 3.88
N ALA A 47 11.27 4.07 3.46
CA ALA A 47 10.91 5.19 4.32
C ALA A 47 9.40 5.38 4.56
N LEU A 48 8.54 4.75 3.76
CA LEU A 48 7.11 5.04 3.78
C LEU A 48 6.31 3.79 4.22
N PHE A 49 6.01 3.74 5.52
CA PHE A 49 5.22 2.66 6.13
C PHE A 49 3.73 2.96 5.99
N LEU A 50 3.10 2.53 4.91
CA LEU A 50 1.68 2.74 4.63
C LEU A 50 0.79 1.68 5.27
N ALA A 51 1.29 0.45 5.42
CA ALA A 51 0.56 -0.67 6.00
C ALA A 51 1.37 -1.31 7.15
N PRO A 52 1.54 -0.64 8.30
CA PRO A 52 2.45 -1.09 9.36
C PRO A 52 2.14 -2.47 9.93
N TRP A 53 0.91 -2.94 9.75
CA TRP A 53 0.43 -4.23 10.23
C TRP A 53 0.34 -5.31 9.13
N ALA A 54 0.76 -4.99 7.91
CA ALA A 54 0.78 -5.97 6.82
C ALA A 54 1.68 -7.17 7.17
N ALA A 55 1.21 -8.36 6.83
CA ALA A 55 1.89 -9.61 7.13
C ALA A 55 1.81 -10.55 5.91
N THR A 56 2.95 -10.96 5.39
CA THR A 56 3.04 -11.81 4.19
C THR A 56 2.51 -13.24 4.39
N LYS A 57 2.19 -13.64 5.63
CA LYS A 57 1.79 -15.01 6.00
C LYS A 57 0.31 -15.15 6.34
N ASP A 58 -0.47 -14.07 6.34
CA ASP A 58 -1.86 -14.09 6.82
C ASP A 58 -2.91 -14.38 5.73
N GLY A 59 -2.46 -14.57 4.48
CA GLY A 59 -3.34 -14.86 3.36
C GLY A 59 -4.27 -13.71 3.00
N ALA A 60 -3.87 -12.47 3.28
CA ALA A 60 -4.62 -11.26 2.97
C ALA A 60 -3.69 -10.17 2.42
N PHE A 61 -4.26 -9.24 1.68
CA PHE A 61 -3.65 -7.94 1.39
C PHE A 61 -4.20 -6.89 2.35
N ASP A 62 -3.43 -5.82 2.54
CA ASP A 62 -3.86 -4.60 3.21
C ASP A 62 -4.21 -3.54 2.17
N PHE A 63 -5.46 -3.09 2.16
CA PHE A 63 -5.90 -1.96 1.35
C PHE A 63 -5.58 -0.66 2.08
N VAL A 64 -4.79 0.17 1.44
CA VAL A 64 -4.45 1.51 1.90
C VAL A 64 -5.08 2.51 0.95
N CYS A 65 -5.70 3.55 1.48
CA CYS A 65 -6.21 4.61 0.62
C CYS A 65 -6.15 5.97 1.33
N VAL A 66 -6.04 7.02 0.51
CA VAL A 66 -6.19 8.41 0.92
C VAL A 66 -7.22 9.06 0.01
N ARG A 67 -8.30 9.52 0.60
CA ARG A 67 -9.36 10.24 -0.10
C ARG A 67 -8.92 11.67 -0.42
N GLU A 68 -9.64 12.32 -1.31
CA GLU A 68 -9.37 13.71 -1.68
C GLU A 68 -9.41 14.64 -0.46
N ASP A 69 -10.40 14.47 0.40
CA ASP A 69 -10.61 15.29 1.60
C ASP A 69 -9.52 15.06 2.68
N ASP A 70 -8.84 13.92 2.61
CA ASP A 70 -7.77 13.54 3.52
C ASP A 70 -6.38 14.10 3.12
N ARG A 71 -6.29 14.78 1.98
CA ARG A 71 -5.02 15.35 1.48
C ARG A 71 -4.29 16.20 2.51
N PRO A 72 -4.93 17.13 3.25
CA PRO A 72 -4.24 17.93 4.25
C PRO A 72 -3.60 17.10 5.37
N ILE A 73 -4.25 15.99 5.75
CA ILE A 73 -3.72 15.07 6.77
C ILE A 73 -2.47 14.36 6.23
N LEU A 74 -2.52 13.88 4.97
CA LEU A 74 -1.37 13.26 4.33
C LEU A 74 -0.20 14.23 4.21
N MET A 75 -0.45 15.47 3.79
CA MET A 75 0.62 16.47 3.65
C MET A 75 1.31 16.75 4.98
N ARG A 76 0.56 16.95 6.06
CA ARG A 76 1.14 17.11 7.41
C ARG A 76 1.99 15.91 7.82
N HIS A 77 1.52 14.68 7.56
CA HIS A 77 2.30 13.48 7.85
C HIS A 77 3.63 13.45 7.07
N LEU A 78 3.61 13.77 5.79
CA LEU A 78 4.82 13.79 4.96
C LEU A 78 5.78 14.91 5.38
N ASP A 79 5.27 16.08 5.80
CA ASP A 79 6.08 17.18 6.34
C ASP A 79 6.76 16.78 7.65
N ALA A 80 6.05 16.15 8.59
CA ALA A 80 6.61 15.60 9.82
C ALA A 80 7.73 14.58 9.52
N ARG A 81 7.50 13.69 8.54
CA ARG A 81 8.53 12.74 8.10
C ARG A 81 9.76 13.41 7.48
N LEU A 82 9.58 14.49 6.74
CA LEU A 82 10.69 15.29 6.19
C LEU A 82 11.47 16.02 7.27
N ALA A 83 10.80 16.47 8.34
CA ALA A 83 11.42 17.05 9.52
C ALA A 83 12.16 16.02 10.41
N GLY A 84 12.11 14.72 10.05
CA GLY A 84 12.74 13.65 10.83
C GLY A 84 11.90 13.11 11.99
N GLU A 85 10.66 13.55 12.11
CA GLU A 85 9.77 13.11 13.18
C GLU A 85 9.33 11.65 12.99
N LYS A 86 9.19 10.93 14.10
CA LYS A 86 8.62 9.58 14.12
C LYS A 86 7.09 9.66 14.07
N SER A 87 6.52 9.87 12.89
CA SER A 87 5.09 9.92 12.68
C SER A 87 4.57 8.59 12.14
N LYS A 88 3.50 8.05 12.75
CA LYS A 88 2.77 6.89 12.21
C LYS A 88 1.91 7.34 11.05
N PHE A 89 1.72 6.46 10.06
CA PHE A 89 0.81 6.72 8.96
C PHE A 89 -0.62 6.93 9.51
N PRO A 90 -1.28 8.05 9.17
CA PRO A 90 -2.48 8.49 9.87
C PRO A 90 -3.77 7.81 9.41
N PHE A 91 -3.69 6.92 8.41
CA PHE A 91 -4.84 6.24 7.86
C PHE A 91 -4.87 4.77 8.24
N SER A 92 -6.06 4.25 8.49
CA SER A 92 -6.27 2.82 8.74
C SER A 92 -6.15 2.01 7.46
N THR A 93 -5.68 0.78 7.61
CA THR A 93 -5.70 -0.22 6.54
C THR A 93 -6.90 -1.16 6.70
N ARG A 94 -7.31 -1.78 5.60
CA ARG A 94 -8.35 -2.82 5.61
C ARG A 94 -7.83 -4.08 4.95
N LYS A 95 -7.86 -5.20 5.67
CA LYS A 95 -7.51 -6.50 5.11
C LYS A 95 -8.56 -6.97 4.10
N PHE A 96 -8.09 -7.64 3.04
CA PHE A 96 -8.95 -8.21 2.03
C PHE A 96 -8.29 -9.41 1.33
N ARG A 97 -9.13 -10.23 0.70
CA ARG A 97 -8.68 -11.34 -0.14
C ARG A 97 -8.96 -11.13 -1.61
N LYS A 98 -9.99 -10.33 -1.91
CA LYS A 98 -10.43 -10.05 -3.27
C LYS A 98 -10.78 -8.57 -3.44
N LEU A 99 -10.15 -7.92 -4.41
CA LEU A 99 -10.47 -6.56 -4.82
C LEU A 99 -10.86 -6.56 -6.30
N LYS A 100 -11.95 -5.88 -6.60
CA LYS A 100 -12.38 -5.60 -7.97
C LYS A 100 -12.38 -4.10 -8.21
N THR A 101 -11.88 -3.69 -9.37
CA THR A 101 -11.93 -2.30 -9.83
C THR A 101 -12.09 -2.23 -11.34
N VAL A 102 -12.54 -1.08 -11.83
CA VAL A 102 -12.67 -0.85 -13.27
C VAL A 102 -11.52 0.01 -13.75
N TRP A 103 -10.75 -0.52 -14.69
CA TRP A 103 -9.67 0.22 -15.33
C TRP A 103 -10.20 1.34 -16.22
N LYS A 104 -9.66 2.55 -16.05
CA LYS A 104 -10.03 3.75 -16.79
C LYS A 104 -8.80 4.46 -17.33
N LYS A 105 -7.98 3.76 -18.13
CA LYS A 105 -6.77 4.32 -18.76
C LYS A 105 -5.72 4.86 -17.77
N SER A 106 -5.79 4.44 -16.50
CA SER A 106 -4.77 4.77 -15.50
C SER A 106 -3.62 3.79 -15.55
N THR A 107 -2.43 4.24 -15.18
CA THR A 107 -1.29 3.35 -15.02
C THR A 107 -1.33 2.73 -13.64
N PHE A 108 -1.12 1.42 -13.57
CA PHE A 108 -0.92 0.68 -12.33
C PHE A 108 0.55 0.31 -12.18
N HIS A 109 1.01 0.28 -10.95
CA HIS A 109 2.25 -0.36 -10.57
C HIS A 109 1.94 -1.72 -9.94
N PHE A 110 2.59 -2.76 -10.43
CA PHE A 110 2.62 -4.09 -9.82
C PHE A 110 4.08 -4.39 -9.52
N ASP A 111 4.48 -4.27 -8.25
CA ASP A 111 5.87 -4.27 -7.85
C ASP A 111 6.65 -3.21 -8.67
N ASP A 112 7.67 -3.60 -9.41
CA ASP A 112 8.47 -2.71 -10.25
C ASP A 112 7.96 -2.57 -11.70
N LYS A 113 6.76 -3.08 -11.99
CA LYS A 113 6.22 -3.12 -13.36
C LYS A 113 5.05 -2.18 -13.55
N LEU A 114 5.10 -1.40 -14.62
CA LEU A 114 3.98 -0.57 -15.07
C LEU A 114 3.02 -1.37 -15.95
N TRP A 115 1.71 -1.22 -15.71
CA TRP A 115 0.66 -1.77 -16.56
C TRP A 115 -0.38 -0.68 -16.90
N PRO A 116 -0.93 -0.65 -18.13
CA PRO A 116 -0.55 -1.47 -19.27
C PRO A 116 0.82 -1.08 -19.82
N ARG A 117 1.53 -2.03 -20.39
CA ARG A 117 2.73 -1.74 -21.16
C ARG A 117 2.35 -0.94 -22.41
N LYS A 118 3.26 -0.06 -22.89
CA LYS A 118 3.01 0.86 -24.03
C LYS A 118 2.36 0.20 -25.26
N LYS A 119 2.60 -1.10 -25.47
CA LYS A 119 2.04 -1.87 -26.60
C LYS A 119 0.70 -2.55 -26.30
N GLN A 120 0.28 -2.61 -25.05
CA GLN A 120 -0.99 -3.20 -24.63
C GLN A 120 -1.97 -2.07 -24.35
N LYS A 121 -2.87 -1.79 -25.27
CA LYS A 121 -4.06 -0.98 -25.01
C LYS A 121 -5.21 -1.94 -24.74
N PRO A 122 -5.56 -2.25 -23.48
CA PRO A 122 -6.75 -3.04 -23.23
C PRO A 122 -7.95 -2.32 -23.84
N GLY A 123 -8.88 -3.09 -24.41
CA GLY A 123 -10.20 -2.58 -24.74
C GLY A 123 -10.80 -1.90 -23.53
N SER A 124 -11.53 -0.82 -23.71
CA SER A 124 -12.11 -0.06 -22.62
C SER A 124 -13.57 -0.45 -22.41
N PRO A 125 -14.09 -0.47 -21.16
CA PRO A 125 -13.45 -0.55 -19.85
C PRO A 125 -13.17 -2.01 -19.45
N SER A 126 -12.04 -2.26 -18.80
CA SER A 126 -11.67 -3.60 -18.34
C SER A 126 -11.82 -3.70 -16.83
N GLU A 127 -12.46 -4.77 -16.36
CA GLU A 127 -12.45 -5.12 -14.94
C GLU A 127 -11.06 -5.66 -14.57
N ILE A 128 -10.54 -5.19 -13.43
CA ILE A 128 -9.31 -5.72 -12.82
C ILE A 128 -9.73 -6.40 -11.52
N GLU A 129 -9.30 -7.63 -11.37
CA GLU A 129 -9.45 -8.40 -10.14
C GLU A 129 -8.07 -8.65 -9.55
N ILE A 130 -7.91 -8.33 -8.26
CA ILE A 130 -6.73 -8.62 -7.46
C ILE A 130 -7.13 -9.63 -6.39
N THR A 131 -6.49 -10.79 -6.41
CA THR A 131 -6.76 -11.87 -5.45
C THR A 131 -5.49 -12.35 -4.79
N VAL A 132 -5.61 -12.73 -3.53
CA VAL A 132 -4.52 -13.39 -2.81
C VAL A 132 -4.41 -14.84 -3.27
N LYS A 133 -3.19 -15.27 -3.58
CA LYS A 133 -2.85 -16.69 -3.71
C LYS A 133 -2.10 -17.10 -2.44
N PRO A 134 -2.77 -17.73 -1.46
CA PRO A 134 -2.11 -18.13 -0.22
C PRO A 134 -0.98 -19.12 -0.51
N SER A 135 0.08 -19.05 0.29
CA SER A 135 1.23 -19.99 0.20
C SER A 135 1.84 -20.09 -1.19
N ALA A 136 1.81 -19.01 -1.97
CA ALA A 136 2.36 -18.99 -3.34
C ALA A 136 3.89 -19.17 -3.37
N LEU A 137 4.57 -18.86 -2.27
CA LEU A 137 6.03 -18.99 -2.11
C LEU A 137 6.34 -19.69 -0.79
N LEU A 138 7.28 -20.64 -0.84
CA LEU A 138 7.96 -21.22 0.32
C LEU A 138 9.30 -20.53 0.48
N ILE A 139 9.50 -19.87 1.63
CA ILE A 139 10.76 -19.21 1.96
C ILE A 139 11.41 -19.96 3.12
N LEU A 140 12.62 -20.47 2.91
CA LEU A 140 13.43 -21.03 3.96
C LEU A 140 13.97 -19.89 4.84
N GLN A 141 13.68 -19.97 6.12
CA GLN A 141 14.24 -19.05 7.11
C GLN A 141 15.15 -19.84 8.04
N PRO A 142 16.29 -19.27 8.47
CA PRO A 142 17.08 -19.88 9.55
C PRO A 142 16.17 -20.12 10.77
N ALA A 143 16.36 -21.25 11.43
CA ALA A 143 15.65 -21.50 12.68
C ALA A 143 15.95 -20.34 13.63
N ALA A 144 14.90 -19.72 14.19
CA ALA A 144 15.10 -18.71 15.22
C ALA A 144 15.86 -19.37 16.38
N ASN A 145 17.02 -18.82 16.75
CA ASN A 145 17.76 -19.30 17.92
C ASN A 145 16.87 -19.14 19.15
N LEU A 146 16.31 -20.24 19.63
CA LEU A 146 15.50 -20.32 20.86
C LEU A 146 16.29 -19.92 22.11
N ASN A 147 17.62 -19.79 22.01
CA ASN A 147 18.51 -19.48 23.12
C ASN A 147 18.64 -17.99 23.47
N ALA A 148 17.96 -17.07 22.75
CA ALA A 148 18.05 -15.64 23.05
C ALA A 148 17.09 -15.16 24.16
N ARG A 149 16.28 -16.04 24.78
CA ARG A 149 15.32 -15.67 25.82
C ARG A 149 15.73 -15.99 27.26
N SER A 150 16.94 -16.48 27.50
CA SER A 150 17.35 -16.95 28.85
C SER A 150 18.38 -16.06 29.58
N GLN A 151 18.59 -14.82 29.15
CA GLN A 151 19.54 -13.92 29.83
C GLN A 151 18.94 -12.53 30.20
N ILE A 152 17.72 -12.47 30.64
CA ILE A 152 17.22 -11.30 31.38
C ILE A 152 16.44 -11.79 32.59
N ILE A 153 17.17 -12.34 33.56
CA ILE A 153 16.76 -12.39 34.98
C ILE A 153 18.04 -12.22 35.80
N HIS A 154 18.00 -11.25 36.69
CA HIS A 154 18.95 -10.90 37.77
C HIS A 154 20.07 -9.90 37.40
N ARG A 155 19.76 -8.59 37.55
CA ARG A 155 20.33 -7.79 38.64
C ARG A 155 19.55 -6.50 38.77
#